data_3337a17d2ac6806b091c14d3e03bf910
#
_entry.id   3337a17d2ac6806b091c14d3e03bf910
#
_cell.length_a   1.000
_cell.length_b   1.000
_cell.length_c   1.000
_cell.angle_alpha   90.00
_cell.angle_beta   90.00
_cell.angle_gamma   90.00
#
_symmetry.space_group_name_H-M   'P 1'
#
loop_
_entity.id
_entity.type
_entity.pdbx_description
1 polymer ?
#
loop_
_entity_poly.entity_id
_entity_poly.type
_entity_poly.pdbx_seq_one_letter_code
_entity_poly.pdbx_strand_id
1 'polypeptide(L)'
;MFILLKRLSNYLKKNQKIFFIDKPLEFSNLEEQLIKEDLIGVDTEFDWRNTYFPNLSLLQISTKSKIFLIDCLKIKDLSRLQNIFDNLESTIIFHSVRSDATVLFSSANLEVKNVFDIQIAEQVISNKNPQNYANLVKKYFSIHLDKSETNSNWLKRPFSKNQLDYAANDVKYLIGIFKKQKKILLNLKKYESVINSSLEEAKLGNRELYISRLKKIDSSIKNAQRLFLWRENMAIEKNVPPSYIFKDKHLNKILNFLDKEQSED
;
A
#
# COMPACT_ATOMS: atom_id res chain seq x y z
N MET A 1 -6.49 -33.33 -14.98
CA MET A 1 -6.92 -32.46 -13.86
C MET A 1 -6.13 -32.73 -12.56
N PHE A 2 -6.04 -33.97 -12.09
CA PHE A 2 -5.30 -34.33 -10.86
C PHE A 2 -3.78 -34.05 -10.87
N ILE A 3 -3.10 -34.22 -11.99
CA ILE A 3 -1.66 -33.98 -12.15
C ILE A 3 -1.32 -32.47 -12.10
N LEU A 4 -2.19 -31.61 -12.63
CA LEU A 4 -2.05 -30.15 -12.55
C LEU A 4 -2.22 -29.64 -11.11
N LEU A 5 -3.17 -30.21 -10.35
CA LEU A 5 -3.38 -29.88 -8.95
C LEU A 5 -2.19 -30.32 -8.05
N LYS A 6 -1.56 -31.46 -8.34
CA LYS A 6 -0.34 -31.90 -7.65
C LYS A 6 0.88 -31.01 -7.95
N ARG A 7 1.05 -30.55 -9.22
CA ARG A 7 2.12 -29.61 -9.58
C ARG A 7 1.94 -28.23 -8.94
N LEU A 8 0.71 -27.74 -8.83
CA LEU A 8 0.39 -26.47 -8.14
C LEU A 8 0.55 -26.59 -6.61
N SER A 9 0.19 -27.74 -6.01
CA SER A 9 0.44 -28.03 -4.59
C SER A 9 1.94 -28.10 -4.27
N ASN A 10 2.76 -28.62 -5.17
CA ASN A 10 4.21 -28.68 -5.00
C ASN A 10 4.91 -27.32 -5.18
N TYR A 11 4.30 -26.36 -5.90
CA TYR A 11 4.82 -25.00 -6.01
C TYR A 11 4.69 -24.23 -4.69
N LEU A 12 3.62 -24.50 -3.91
CA LEU A 12 3.39 -23.91 -2.58
C LEU A 12 4.14 -24.64 -1.45
N LYS A 13 4.59 -25.88 -1.68
CA LYS A 13 5.38 -26.65 -0.70
C LYS A 13 6.85 -26.26 -0.61
N LYS A 14 7.38 -25.45 -1.52
CA LYS A 14 8.68 -24.82 -1.33
C LYS A 14 8.49 -23.69 -0.30
N ASN A 15 8.82 -23.96 0.96
CA ASN A 15 8.85 -22.94 2.00
C ASN A 15 9.75 -21.80 1.50
N GLN A 16 9.12 -20.62 1.25
CA GLN A 16 9.90 -19.41 0.99
C GLN A 16 10.76 -19.13 2.23
N LYS A 17 12.02 -18.82 2.02
CA LYS A 17 12.90 -18.42 3.12
C LYS A 17 12.55 -17.00 3.52
N ILE A 18 12.34 -16.78 4.81
CA ILE A 18 12.04 -15.45 5.38
C ILE A 18 13.34 -14.86 5.92
N PHE A 19 13.62 -13.62 5.53
CA PHE A 19 14.75 -12.83 5.97
C PHE A 19 14.25 -11.56 6.65
N PHE A 20 14.70 -11.30 7.86
CA PHE A 20 14.45 -10.05 8.57
C PHE A 20 15.66 -9.14 8.37
N ILE A 21 15.44 -7.96 7.80
CA ILE A 21 16.47 -6.99 7.41
C ILE A 21 16.38 -5.79 8.35
N ASP A 22 17.34 -5.67 9.24
CA ASP A 22 17.42 -4.55 10.18
C ASP A 22 18.80 -3.86 10.22
N LYS A 23 19.67 -4.22 9.27
CA LYS A 23 21.02 -3.64 9.13
C LYS A 23 21.21 -3.06 7.71
N PRO A 24 21.78 -1.85 7.58
CA PRO A 24 22.01 -1.20 6.30
C PRO A 24 22.81 -2.06 5.29
N LEU A 25 23.82 -2.82 5.77
CA LEU A 25 24.62 -3.68 4.90
C LEU A 25 23.77 -4.82 4.29
N GLU A 26 22.87 -5.41 5.06
CA GLU A 26 21.97 -6.47 4.56
C GLU A 26 20.98 -5.90 3.53
N PHE A 27 20.50 -4.66 3.77
CA PHE A 27 19.62 -3.95 2.86
C PHE A 27 20.31 -3.58 1.54
N SER A 28 21.58 -3.13 1.57
CA SER A 28 22.33 -2.80 0.35
C SER A 28 22.50 -3.99 -0.61
N ASN A 29 22.60 -5.21 -0.06
CA ASN A 29 22.71 -6.44 -0.85
C ASN A 29 21.35 -6.91 -1.41
N LEU A 30 20.24 -6.35 -0.94
CA LEU A 30 18.89 -6.72 -1.36
C LEU A 30 18.58 -6.24 -2.77
N GLU A 31 19.02 -5.03 -3.14
CA GLU A 31 18.80 -4.45 -4.47
C GLU A 31 19.31 -5.39 -5.57
N GLU A 32 20.56 -5.90 -5.46
CA GLU A 32 21.16 -6.80 -6.44
C GLU A 32 20.39 -8.12 -6.62
N GLN A 33 19.66 -8.54 -5.60
CA GLN A 33 18.81 -9.72 -5.65
C GLN A 33 17.46 -9.42 -6.30
N LEU A 34 16.84 -8.29 -5.95
CA LEU A 34 15.51 -7.93 -6.40
C LEU A 34 15.48 -7.47 -7.86
N ILE A 35 16.52 -6.78 -8.35
CA ILE A 35 16.58 -6.26 -9.73
C ILE A 35 16.49 -7.36 -10.79
N LYS A 36 16.78 -8.61 -10.41
CA LYS A 36 16.76 -9.79 -11.29
C LYS A 36 15.40 -10.52 -11.26
N GLU A 37 14.49 -10.11 -10.39
CA GLU A 37 13.20 -10.78 -10.24
C GLU A 37 12.16 -10.14 -11.19
N ASP A 38 11.46 -10.97 -11.94
CA ASP A 38 10.39 -10.56 -12.87
C ASP A 38 9.05 -10.25 -12.15
N LEU A 39 8.86 -10.80 -10.95
CA LEU A 39 7.66 -10.67 -10.14
C LEU A 39 8.02 -10.41 -8.68
N ILE A 40 7.54 -9.31 -8.15
CA ILE A 40 7.79 -8.88 -6.78
C ILE A 40 6.45 -8.56 -6.12
N GLY A 41 6.13 -9.25 -5.02
CA GLY A 41 4.97 -8.91 -4.19
C GLY A 41 5.40 -7.95 -3.10
N VAL A 42 4.60 -6.92 -2.84
CA VAL A 42 4.90 -5.86 -1.86
C VAL A 42 3.69 -5.58 -0.99
N ASP A 43 3.93 -5.29 0.29
CA ASP A 43 2.97 -4.82 1.26
C ASP A 43 3.67 -3.94 2.30
N THR A 44 2.93 -3.14 3.09
CA THR A 44 3.49 -2.25 4.10
C THR A 44 2.71 -2.31 5.40
N GLU A 45 3.43 -2.22 6.53
CA GLU A 45 2.83 -1.98 7.84
C GLU A 45 3.24 -0.60 8.36
N PHE A 46 2.27 0.17 8.82
CA PHE A 46 2.47 1.55 9.23
C PHE A 46 1.48 1.97 10.33
N ASP A 47 1.79 3.08 10.99
CA ASP A 47 0.86 3.76 11.90
C ASP A 47 0.51 5.14 11.35
N TRP A 48 -0.79 5.45 11.27
CA TRP A 48 -1.30 6.72 10.76
C TRP A 48 -2.46 7.28 11.61
N ARG A 49 -2.41 7.03 12.92
CA ARG A 49 -3.52 7.41 13.81
C ARG A 49 -3.41 8.84 14.33
N ASN A 50 -2.18 9.30 14.61
CA ASN A 50 -1.91 10.53 15.34
C ASN A 50 -0.99 11.50 14.60
N THR A 51 -0.67 11.25 13.34
CA THR A 51 0.25 12.05 12.54
C THR A 51 -0.42 12.50 11.23
N TYR A 52 0.12 13.54 10.60
CA TYR A 52 -0.30 13.94 9.26
C TYR A 52 0.21 12.96 8.21
N PHE A 53 1.47 12.58 8.29
CA PHE A 53 2.10 11.57 7.44
C PHE A 53 2.06 10.20 8.10
N PRO A 54 1.83 9.12 7.34
CA PRO A 54 1.93 7.78 7.88
C PRO A 54 3.38 7.48 8.30
N ASN A 55 3.54 6.75 9.38
CA ASN A 55 4.84 6.28 9.85
C ASN A 55 5.08 4.86 9.33
N LEU A 56 5.83 4.71 8.25
CA LEU A 56 6.22 3.41 7.72
C LEU A 56 7.05 2.65 8.75
N SER A 57 6.61 1.47 9.10
CA SER A 57 7.24 0.63 10.12
C SER A 57 7.94 -0.58 9.54
N LEU A 58 7.27 -1.33 8.68
CA LEU A 58 7.78 -2.54 8.06
C LEU A 58 7.42 -2.54 6.58
N LEU A 59 8.37 -2.89 5.73
CA LEU A 59 8.13 -3.14 4.31
C LEU A 59 8.34 -4.62 4.04
N GLN A 60 7.33 -5.26 3.48
CA GLN A 60 7.38 -6.67 3.10
C GLN A 60 7.59 -6.79 1.60
N ILE A 61 8.55 -7.63 1.22
CA ILE A 61 8.83 -7.94 -0.18
C ILE A 61 8.89 -9.45 -0.36
N SER A 62 8.11 -9.99 -1.29
CA SER A 62 8.19 -11.39 -1.68
C SER A 62 8.68 -11.55 -3.11
N THR A 63 9.51 -12.56 -3.30
CA THR A 63 9.90 -13.10 -4.60
C THR A 63 9.37 -14.52 -4.74
N LYS A 64 9.70 -15.18 -5.82
CA LYS A 64 9.32 -16.58 -6.06
C LYS A 64 9.79 -17.54 -4.96
N SER A 65 10.90 -17.25 -4.28
CA SER A 65 11.56 -18.16 -3.34
C SER A 65 11.88 -17.54 -1.98
N LYS A 66 11.76 -16.23 -1.81
CA LYS A 66 12.18 -15.51 -0.61
C LYS A 66 11.14 -14.50 -0.19
N ILE A 67 11.10 -14.20 1.11
CA ILE A 67 10.36 -13.09 1.70
C ILE A 67 11.35 -12.27 2.51
N PHE A 68 11.32 -10.97 2.33
CA PHE A 68 12.14 -10.00 3.05
C PHE A 68 11.21 -9.11 3.88
N LEU A 69 11.48 -9.01 5.18
CA LEU A 69 10.82 -8.16 6.13
C LEU A 69 11.80 -7.07 6.54
N ILE A 70 11.60 -5.85 6.05
CA ILE A 70 12.56 -4.75 6.19
C ILE A 70 12.08 -3.82 7.30
N ASP A 71 12.84 -3.69 8.38
CA ASP A 71 12.56 -2.79 9.50
C ASP A 71 12.85 -1.34 9.11
N CYS A 72 11.82 -0.61 8.67
CA CYS A 72 11.93 0.77 8.21
C CYS A 72 12.20 1.77 9.35
N LEU A 73 12.09 1.36 10.63
CA LEU A 73 12.52 2.20 11.74
C LEU A 73 14.04 2.17 11.92
N LYS A 74 14.71 1.09 11.48
CA LYS A 74 16.17 0.94 11.51
C LYS A 74 16.82 1.30 10.17
N ILE A 75 16.19 0.90 9.04
CA ILE A 75 16.65 1.23 7.69
C ILE A 75 15.90 2.49 7.24
N LYS A 76 16.53 3.65 7.44
CA LYS A 76 15.91 4.95 7.14
C LYS A 76 15.97 5.34 5.66
N ASP A 77 17.02 4.95 4.98
CA ASP A 77 17.19 5.21 3.54
C ASP A 77 16.75 4.00 2.73
N LEU A 78 15.59 4.12 2.10
CA LEU A 78 15.01 3.12 1.21
C LEU A 78 15.18 3.50 -0.28
N SER A 79 15.91 4.58 -0.61
CA SER A 79 16.01 5.15 -1.96
C SER A 79 16.44 4.15 -3.03
N ARG A 80 17.28 3.16 -2.65
CA ARG A 80 17.71 2.09 -3.56
C ARG A 80 16.56 1.25 -4.13
N LEU A 81 15.42 1.18 -3.44
CA LEU A 81 14.24 0.48 -3.94
C LEU A 81 13.60 1.18 -5.13
N GLN A 82 13.90 2.47 -5.36
CA GLN A 82 13.39 3.17 -6.53
C GLN A 82 13.85 2.51 -7.83
N ASN A 83 15.09 2.02 -7.89
CA ASN A 83 15.59 1.29 -9.05
C ASN A 83 14.77 0.01 -9.34
N ILE A 84 14.27 -0.64 -8.29
CA ILE A 84 13.42 -1.83 -8.41
C ILE A 84 12.02 -1.44 -8.89
N PHE A 85 11.45 -0.36 -8.32
CA PHE A 85 10.10 0.10 -8.65
C PHE A 85 10.03 0.78 -10.04
N ASP A 86 11.16 1.28 -10.55
CA ASP A 86 11.29 1.84 -11.90
C ASP A 86 11.56 0.78 -12.97
N ASN A 87 11.96 -0.45 -12.57
CA ASN A 87 12.28 -1.51 -13.51
C ASN A 87 11.01 -2.02 -14.23
N LEU A 88 10.87 -1.68 -15.51
CA LEU A 88 9.71 -2.06 -16.33
C LEU A 88 9.67 -3.55 -16.68
N GLU A 89 10.78 -4.28 -16.53
CA GLU A 89 10.82 -5.73 -16.71
C GLU A 89 10.23 -6.48 -15.52
N SER A 90 10.12 -5.81 -14.36
CA SER A 90 9.54 -6.39 -13.15
C SER A 90 8.10 -5.91 -12.96
N THR A 91 7.18 -6.82 -12.63
CA THR A 91 5.83 -6.47 -12.20
C THR A 91 5.77 -6.43 -10.67
N ILE A 92 5.40 -5.28 -10.11
CA ILE A 92 5.23 -5.08 -8.68
C ILE A 92 3.76 -5.35 -8.31
N ILE A 93 3.53 -6.32 -7.46
CA ILE A 93 2.22 -6.89 -7.15
C ILE A 93 1.78 -6.46 -5.76
N PHE A 94 0.63 -5.81 -5.66
CA PHE A 94 0.00 -5.37 -4.43
C PHE A 94 -1.40 -5.95 -4.26
N HIS A 95 -1.93 -5.84 -3.05
CA HIS A 95 -3.35 -5.94 -2.76
C HIS A 95 -3.86 -4.58 -2.26
N SER A 96 -4.67 -3.86 -3.06
CA SER A 96 -5.18 -2.52 -2.71
C SER A 96 -4.08 -1.45 -2.61
N VAL A 97 -3.33 -1.29 -3.69
CA VAL A 97 -2.06 -0.54 -3.80
C VAL A 97 -2.08 0.91 -3.30
N ARG A 98 -3.23 1.60 -3.30
CA ARG A 98 -3.31 3.05 -3.01
C ARG A 98 -2.70 3.41 -1.65
N SER A 99 -3.01 2.64 -0.61
CA SER A 99 -2.50 2.91 0.74
C SER A 99 -0.98 2.74 0.83
N ASP A 100 -0.48 1.66 0.24
CA ASP A 100 0.96 1.35 0.22
C ASP A 100 1.72 2.40 -0.59
N ALA A 101 1.21 2.79 -1.76
CA ALA A 101 1.79 3.86 -2.56
C ALA A 101 1.84 5.20 -1.78
N THR A 102 0.76 5.53 -1.03
CA THR A 102 0.76 6.71 -0.17
C THR A 102 1.84 6.66 0.89
N VAL A 103 1.98 5.52 1.55
CA VAL A 103 2.98 5.33 2.62
C VAL A 103 4.40 5.37 2.06
N LEU A 104 4.67 4.64 0.98
CA LEU A 104 5.97 4.59 0.32
C LEU A 104 6.39 5.99 -0.18
N PHE A 105 5.47 6.72 -0.80
CA PHE A 105 5.73 8.08 -1.29
C PHE A 105 5.97 9.05 -0.14
N SER A 106 5.06 9.14 0.82
CA SER A 106 5.12 10.14 1.89
C SER A 106 6.23 9.89 2.92
N SER A 107 6.59 8.62 3.16
CA SER A 107 7.60 8.25 4.17
C SER A 107 8.99 8.02 3.61
N ALA A 108 9.12 7.68 2.33
CA ALA A 108 10.39 7.27 1.73
C ALA A 108 10.63 7.88 0.34
N ASN A 109 9.73 8.72 -0.17
CA ASN A 109 9.77 9.32 -1.51
C ASN A 109 9.94 8.28 -2.62
N LEU A 110 9.26 7.14 -2.48
CA LEU A 110 9.28 6.04 -3.43
C LEU A 110 8.00 6.01 -4.26
N GLU A 111 8.13 5.99 -5.59
CA GLU A 111 7.04 5.83 -6.53
C GLU A 111 7.04 4.43 -7.16
N VAL A 112 5.87 3.82 -7.28
CA VAL A 112 5.73 2.51 -7.91
C VAL A 112 5.12 2.68 -9.30
N LYS A 113 5.81 2.20 -10.35
CA LYS A 113 5.42 2.48 -11.75
C LYS A 113 4.87 1.28 -12.50
N ASN A 114 5.39 0.09 -12.29
CA ASN A 114 4.91 -1.12 -12.98
C ASN A 114 4.08 -2.01 -12.04
N VAL A 115 2.83 -1.61 -11.84
CA VAL A 115 1.96 -2.11 -10.77
C VAL A 115 0.89 -3.05 -11.30
N PHE A 116 0.65 -4.13 -10.55
CA PHE A 116 -0.52 -4.99 -10.67
C PHE A 116 -1.21 -5.15 -9.31
N ASP A 117 -2.45 -4.69 -9.21
CA ASP A 117 -3.27 -4.84 -8.01
C ASP A 117 -4.19 -6.06 -8.13
N ILE A 118 -3.96 -7.07 -7.28
CA ILE A 118 -4.74 -8.31 -7.29
C ILE A 118 -6.21 -8.11 -6.84
N GLN A 119 -6.52 -7.04 -6.11
CA GLN A 119 -7.89 -6.70 -5.71
C GLN A 119 -8.67 -6.16 -6.90
N ILE A 120 -8.09 -5.24 -7.67
CA ILE A 120 -8.67 -4.71 -8.92
C ILE A 120 -8.87 -5.85 -9.93
N ALA A 121 -7.84 -6.68 -10.08
CA ALA A 121 -7.91 -7.85 -10.94
C ALA A 121 -9.09 -8.76 -10.58
N GLU A 122 -9.29 -9.00 -9.29
CA GLU A 122 -10.39 -9.82 -8.81
C GLU A 122 -11.77 -9.21 -9.08
N GLN A 123 -11.90 -7.89 -8.93
CA GLN A 123 -13.15 -7.18 -9.26
C GLN A 123 -13.51 -7.36 -10.74
N VAL A 124 -12.53 -7.21 -11.63
CA VAL A 124 -12.72 -7.38 -13.08
C VAL A 124 -13.08 -8.83 -13.45
N ILE A 125 -12.44 -9.82 -12.80
CA ILE A 125 -12.69 -11.25 -13.05
C ILE A 125 -14.06 -11.68 -12.55
N SER A 126 -14.46 -11.24 -11.36
CA SER A 126 -15.66 -11.72 -10.68
C SER A 126 -16.88 -10.84 -10.89
N ASN A 127 -16.68 -9.60 -11.35
CA ASN A 127 -17.70 -8.54 -11.43
C ASN A 127 -18.39 -8.31 -10.06
N LYS A 128 -17.61 -8.34 -8.97
CA LYS A 128 -18.08 -8.19 -7.58
C LYS A 128 -17.34 -7.04 -6.88
N ASN A 129 -17.83 -6.70 -5.70
CA ASN A 129 -17.17 -5.73 -4.81
C ASN A 129 -15.74 -6.16 -4.45
N PRO A 130 -14.87 -5.20 -4.07
CA PRO A 130 -13.50 -5.46 -3.63
C PRO A 130 -13.44 -6.57 -2.59
N GLN A 131 -12.53 -7.53 -2.78
CA GLN A 131 -12.31 -8.62 -1.83
C GLN A 131 -11.04 -8.34 -1.03
N ASN A 132 -11.08 -8.62 0.28
CA ASN A 132 -9.88 -8.57 1.09
C ASN A 132 -8.91 -9.71 0.74
N TYR A 133 -7.63 -9.49 1.09
CA TYR A 133 -6.55 -10.42 0.76
C TYR A 133 -6.81 -11.87 1.26
N ALA A 134 -7.25 -12.03 2.51
CA ALA A 134 -7.52 -13.35 3.05
C ALA A 134 -8.62 -14.12 2.28
N ASN A 135 -9.64 -13.41 1.76
CA ASN A 135 -10.65 -14.03 0.89
C ASN A 135 -10.05 -14.47 -0.44
N LEU A 136 -9.12 -13.70 -1.02
CA LEU A 136 -8.42 -14.10 -2.24
C LEU A 136 -7.53 -15.33 -1.99
N VAL A 137 -6.78 -15.35 -0.89
CA VAL A 137 -5.96 -16.51 -0.50
C VAL A 137 -6.85 -17.74 -0.29
N LYS A 138 -7.96 -17.60 0.42
CA LYS A 138 -8.93 -18.69 0.57
C LYS A 138 -9.49 -19.18 -0.76
N LYS A 139 -9.87 -18.25 -1.66
CA LYS A 139 -10.41 -18.58 -2.99
C LYS A 139 -9.40 -19.34 -3.84
N TYR A 140 -8.16 -18.85 -3.91
CA TYR A 140 -7.17 -19.38 -4.85
C TYR A 140 -6.35 -20.57 -4.31
N PHE A 141 -6.26 -20.72 -2.98
CA PHE A 141 -5.38 -21.71 -2.36
C PHE A 141 -6.07 -22.59 -1.30
N SER A 142 -7.31 -22.27 -0.91
CA SER A 142 -8.06 -22.95 0.16
C SER A 142 -7.36 -22.86 1.54
N ILE A 143 -6.65 -21.75 1.76
CA ILE A 143 -5.92 -21.46 3.00
C ILE A 143 -6.65 -20.35 3.74
N HIS A 144 -6.78 -20.48 5.06
CA HIS A 144 -7.29 -19.44 5.94
C HIS A 144 -6.11 -18.72 6.57
N LEU A 145 -6.06 -17.40 6.39
CA LEU A 145 -5.08 -16.55 7.05
C LEU A 145 -5.60 -16.05 8.39
N ASP A 146 -4.71 -16.01 9.37
CA ASP A 146 -4.97 -15.35 10.64
C ASP A 146 -4.95 -13.82 10.44
N LYS A 147 -5.86 -13.11 11.08
CA LYS A 147 -6.00 -11.64 11.01
C LYS A 147 -5.77 -10.98 12.37
N SER A 148 -5.24 -11.71 13.34
CA SER A 148 -5.10 -11.23 14.72
C SER A 148 -4.22 -9.99 14.86
N GLU A 149 -3.26 -9.79 13.95
CA GLU A 149 -2.27 -8.71 14.01
C GLU A 149 -2.65 -7.47 13.17
N THR A 150 -3.80 -7.44 12.50
CA THR A 150 -4.23 -6.30 11.65
C THR A 150 -4.20 -4.94 12.39
N ASN A 151 -4.54 -4.93 13.69
CA ASN A 151 -4.55 -3.72 14.53
C ASN A 151 -3.38 -3.67 15.52
N SER A 152 -2.33 -4.44 15.27
CA SER A 152 -1.17 -4.53 16.13
C SER A 152 -0.40 -3.20 16.20
N ASN A 153 0.39 -3.01 17.26
CA ASN A 153 1.29 -1.86 17.33
C ASN A 153 2.56 -2.13 16.54
N TRP A 154 2.54 -1.76 15.26
CA TRP A 154 3.65 -1.96 14.35
C TRP A 154 4.88 -1.10 14.64
N LEU A 155 4.75 -0.02 15.43
CA LEU A 155 5.90 0.80 15.84
C LEU A 155 6.69 0.20 17.01
N LYS A 156 6.11 -0.78 17.73
CA LYS A 156 6.79 -1.44 18.85
C LYS A 156 7.92 -2.36 18.37
N ARG A 157 9.02 -2.40 19.12
CA ARG A 157 10.15 -3.32 18.92
C ARG A 157 10.49 -4.03 20.23
N PRO A 158 10.99 -5.29 20.18
CA PRO A 158 11.07 -6.12 18.98
C PRO A 158 9.68 -6.58 18.50
N PHE A 159 9.57 -6.98 17.24
CA PHE A 159 8.37 -7.64 16.75
C PHE A 159 8.17 -9.00 17.43
N SER A 160 6.92 -9.36 17.68
CA SER A 160 6.58 -10.71 18.09
C SER A 160 6.71 -11.69 16.91
N LYS A 161 6.83 -12.98 17.22
CA LYS A 161 6.79 -14.02 16.19
C LYS A 161 5.50 -13.95 15.36
N ASN A 162 4.35 -13.71 16.01
CA ASN A 162 3.06 -13.61 15.33
C ASN A 162 3.03 -12.44 14.35
N GLN A 163 3.58 -11.28 14.72
CA GLN A 163 3.69 -10.13 13.81
C GLN A 163 4.56 -10.47 12.58
N LEU A 164 5.71 -11.13 12.78
CA LEU A 164 6.58 -11.51 11.65
C LEU A 164 5.92 -12.56 10.75
N ASP A 165 5.24 -13.54 11.34
CA ASP A 165 4.50 -14.58 10.59
C ASP A 165 3.32 -13.97 9.82
N TYR A 166 2.60 -13.03 10.42
CA TYR A 166 1.52 -12.26 9.79
C TYR A 166 2.06 -11.48 8.59
N ALA A 167 3.04 -10.61 8.79
CA ALA A 167 3.65 -9.79 7.74
C ALA A 167 4.23 -10.62 6.58
N ALA A 168 4.84 -11.77 6.87
CA ALA A 168 5.29 -12.69 5.84
C ALA A 168 4.12 -13.29 5.04
N ASN A 169 2.99 -13.58 5.68
CA ASN A 169 1.82 -14.14 5.02
C ASN A 169 1.12 -13.12 4.11
N ASP A 170 1.18 -11.82 4.39
CA ASP A 170 0.53 -10.78 3.59
C ASP A 170 1.16 -10.63 2.20
N VAL A 171 2.42 -11.01 2.02
CA VAL A 171 3.06 -11.01 0.69
C VAL A 171 3.23 -12.41 0.07
N LYS A 172 3.11 -13.48 0.87
CA LYS A 172 3.44 -14.85 0.47
C LYS A 172 2.67 -15.35 -0.75
N TYR A 173 1.42 -14.96 -0.89
CA TYR A 173 0.54 -15.49 -1.92
C TYR A 173 0.31 -14.53 -3.10
N LEU A 174 0.81 -13.28 -3.04
CA LEU A 174 0.61 -12.25 -4.06
C LEU A 174 1.00 -12.75 -5.45
N ILE A 175 2.23 -13.24 -5.62
CA ILE A 175 2.72 -13.75 -6.91
C ILE A 175 1.89 -14.93 -7.41
N GLY A 176 1.47 -15.80 -6.49
CA GLY A 176 0.66 -16.95 -6.85
C GLY A 176 -0.75 -16.59 -7.31
N ILE A 177 -1.39 -15.58 -6.68
CA ILE A 177 -2.68 -15.04 -7.08
C ILE A 177 -2.54 -14.35 -8.44
N PHE A 178 -1.55 -13.47 -8.59
CA PHE A 178 -1.24 -12.79 -9.84
C PHE A 178 -1.17 -13.76 -11.03
N LYS A 179 -0.38 -14.84 -10.91
CA LYS A 179 -0.23 -15.82 -11.99
C LYS A 179 -1.54 -16.46 -12.41
N LYS A 180 -2.42 -16.74 -11.46
CA LYS A 180 -3.75 -17.31 -11.73
C LYS A 180 -4.67 -16.28 -12.37
N GLN A 181 -4.69 -15.04 -11.85
CA GLN A 181 -5.50 -13.95 -12.37
C GLN A 181 -5.03 -13.52 -13.77
N LYS A 182 -3.71 -13.38 -14.00
CA LYS A 182 -3.15 -13.05 -15.32
C LYS A 182 -3.66 -14.00 -16.41
N LYS A 183 -3.66 -15.31 -16.16
CA LYS A 183 -4.17 -16.30 -17.11
C LYS A 183 -5.65 -16.07 -17.45
N ILE A 184 -6.47 -15.77 -16.46
CA ILE A 184 -7.92 -15.51 -16.67
C ILE A 184 -8.10 -14.19 -17.44
N LEU A 185 -7.39 -13.13 -17.03
CA LEU A 185 -7.51 -11.80 -17.63
C LEU A 185 -7.05 -11.77 -19.09
N LEU A 186 -6.01 -12.52 -19.45
CA LEU A 186 -5.59 -12.68 -20.85
C LEU A 186 -6.68 -13.33 -21.70
N ASN A 187 -7.33 -14.38 -21.19
CA ASN A 187 -8.46 -15.02 -21.89
C ASN A 187 -9.66 -14.07 -22.04
N LEU A 188 -9.90 -13.21 -21.03
CA LEU A 188 -10.95 -12.20 -21.06
C LEU A 188 -10.57 -10.94 -21.86
N LYS A 189 -9.34 -10.81 -22.35
CA LYS A 189 -8.79 -9.61 -22.99
C LYS A 189 -8.88 -8.35 -22.09
N LYS A 190 -8.73 -8.52 -20.78
CA LYS A 190 -8.85 -7.46 -19.76
C LYS A 190 -7.56 -7.17 -19.01
N TYR A 191 -6.44 -7.82 -19.37
CA TYR A 191 -5.18 -7.68 -18.63
C TYR A 191 -4.67 -6.23 -18.63
N GLU A 192 -4.61 -5.58 -19.80
CA GLU A 192 -4.15 -4.18 -19.93
C GLU A 192 -5.05 -3.19 -19.16
N SER A 193 -6.36 -3.42 -19.15
CA SER A 193 -7.29 -2.60 -18.38
C SER A 193 -6.99 -2.66 -16.88
N VAL A 194 -6.61 -3.84 -16.35
CA VAL A 194 -6.23 -3.99 -14.95
C VAL A 194 -4.90 -3.31 -14.66
N ILE A 195 -3.89 -3.42 -15.54
CA ILE A 195 -2.62 -2.71 -15.41
C ILE A 195 -2.87 -1.20 -15.32
N ASN A 196 -3.62 -0.63 -16.26
CA ASN A 196 -3.93 0.79 -16.28
C ASN A 196 -4.67 1.24 -15.01
N SER A 197 -5.67 0.49 -14.56
CA SER A 197 -6.40 0.79 -13.33
C SER A 197 -5.51 0.70 -12.08
N SER A 198 -4.62 -0.29 -12.03
CA SER A 198 -3.65 -0.45 -10.93
C SER A 198 -2.68 0.72 -10.87
N LEU A 199 -2.18 1.16 -12.03
CA LEU A 199 -1.28 2.31 -12.12
C LEU A 199 -1.98 3.61 -11.70
N GLU A 200 -3.24 3.82 -12.09
CA GLU A 200 -4.01 4.99 -11.67
C GLU A 200 -4.24 5.00 -10.15
N GLU A 201 -4.51 3.85 -9.52
CA GLU A 201 -4.61 3.76 -8.06
C GLU A 201 -3.27 4.07 -7.37
N ALA A 202 -2.15 3.58 -7.89
CA ALA A 202 -0.82 3.91 -7.38
C ALA A 202 -0.53 5.42 -7.52
N LYS A 203 -0.81 6.03 -8.67
CA LYS A 203 -0.66 7.48 -8.89
C LYS A 203 -1.53 8.31 -7.95
N LEU A 204 -2.72 7.83 -7.60
CA LEU A 204 -3.55 8.49 -6.59
C LEU A 204 -2.93 8.44 -5.19
N GLY A 205 -2.21 7.36 -4.87
CA GLY A 205 -1.42 7.24 -3.65
C GLY A 205 -0.19 8.15 -3.63
N ASN A 206 0.48 8.35 -4.77
CA ASN A 206 1.67 9.18 -4.95
C ASN A 206 1.36 10.70 -5.01
N ARG A 207 0.19 11.12 -4.54
CA ARG A 207 -0.19 12.54 -4.50
C ARG A 207 -0.10 13.08 -3.09
N GLU A 208 -0.03 14.41 -3.00
CA GLU A 208 -0.18 15.07 -1.71
C GLU A 208 -1.49 14.67 -1.02
N LEU A 209 -1.39 14.32 0.25
CA LEU A 209 -2.47 13.70 1.03
C LEU A 209 -3.77 14.51 1.03
N TYR A 210 -3.69 15.85 0.93
CA TYR A 210 -4.85 16.71 0.97
C TYR A 210 -5.63 16.79 -0.34
N ILE A 211 -5.06 16.42 -1.50
CA ILE A 211 -5.70 16.59 -2.82
C ILE A 211 -7.04 15.86 -2.89
N SER A 212 -7.08 14.63 -2.39
CA SER A 212 -8.32 13.83 -2.38
C SER A 212 -9.38 14.42 -1.45
N ARG A 213 -8.97 15.09 -0.38
CA ARG A 213 -9.84 15.77 0.58
C ARG A 213 -10.32 17.12 0.07
N LEU A 214 -9.44 17.86 -0.63
CA LEU A 214 -9.77 19.14 -1.25
C LEU A 214 -10.95 19.02 -2.24
N LYS A 215 -10.99 17.94 -3.01
CA LYS A 215 -12.10 17.67 -3.95
C LYS A 215 -13.49 17.55 -3.28
N LYS A 216 -13.55 17.33 -1.97
CA LYS A 216 -14.79 17.25 -1.19
C LYS A 216 -15.23 18.60 -0.64
N ILE A 217 -14.42 19.64 -0.77
CA ILE A 217 -14.72 20.98 -0.30
C ILE A 217 -15.56 21.68 -1.36
N ASP A 218 -16.68 22.22 -0.98
CA ASP A 218 -17.56 22.98 -1.86
C ASP A 218 -16.86 24.28 -2.32
N SER A 219 -16.52 24.32 -3.59
CA SER A 219 -15.82 25.47 -4.18
C SER A 219 -16.72 26.71 -4.36
N SER A 220 -18.05 26.56 -4.23
CA SER A 220 -19.00 27.68 -4.27
C SER A 220 -18.97 28.52 -2.98
N ILE A 221 -18.50 27.95 -1.88
CA ILE A 221 -18.38 28.67 -0.61
C ILE A 221 -17.10 29.52 -0.64
N LYS A 222 -17.28 30.84 -0.54
CA LYS A 222 -16.17 31.81 -0.51
C LYS A 222 -15.18 31.45 0.60
N ASN A 223 -13.90 31.53 0.30
CA ASN A 223 -12.78 31.21 1.20
C ASN A 223 -12.71 29.76 1.73
N ALA A 224 -13.64 28.86 1.37
CA ALA A 224 -13.64 27.48 1.88
C ALA A 224 -12.34 26.74 1.56
N GLN A 225 -11.85 26.84 0.32
CA GLN A 225 -10.58 26.22 -0.09
C GLN A 225 -9.36 26.85 0.63
N ARG A 226 -9.35 28.17 0.83
CA ARG A 226 -8.27 28.86 1.56
C ARG A 226 -8.20 28.40 3.01
N LEU A 227 -9.32 28.33 3.72
CA LEU A 227 -9.38 27.84 5.10
C LEU A 227 -8.98 26.36 5.19
N PHE A 228 -9.43 25.54 4.22
CA PHE A 228 -9.03 24.15 4.14
C PHE A 228 -7.51 24.03 3.98
N LEU A 229 -6.90 24.71 3.01
CA LEU A 229 -5.47 24.66 2.77
C LEU A 229 -4.66 25.19 3.96
N TRP A 230 -5.13 26.26 4.62
CA TRP A 230 -4.52 26.74 5.85
C TRP A 230 -4.50 25.67 6.93
N ARG A 231 -5.62 24.96 7.14
CA ARG A 231 -5.70 23.85 8.10
C ARG A 231 -4.73 22.72 7.74
N GLU A 232 -4.67 22.35 6.47
CA GLU A 232 -3.74 21.32 6.00
C GLU A 232 -2.28 21.72 6.26
N ASN A 233 -1.89 22.96 5.94
CA ASN A 233 -0.54 23.47 6.18
C ASN A 233 -0.20 23.45 7.69
N MET A 234 -1.10 23.90 8.54
CA MET A 234 -0.92 23.83 10.00
C MET A 234 -0.78 22.38 10.51
N ALA A 235 -1.54 21.46 9.92
CA ALA A 235 -1.48 20.05 10.27
C ALA A 235 -0.17 19.40 9.78
N ILE A 236 0.34 19.78 8.61
CA ILE A 236 1.64 19.38 8.07
C ILE A 236 2.77 19.87 8.98
N GLU A 237 2.77 21.17 9.29
CA GLU A 237 3.81 21.78 10.13
C GLU A 237 3.92 21.10 11.51
N LYS A 238 2.78 20.79 12.12
CA LYS A 238 2.73 20.13 13.42
C LYS A 238 2.80 18.61 13.35
N ASN A 239 2.78 18.05 12.15
CA ASN A 239 2.66 16.61 11.87
C ASN A 239 1.54 15.94 12.69
N VAL A 240 0.33 16.52 12.66
CA VAL A 240 -0.86 16.00 13.34
C VAL A 240 -2.02 15.84 12.36
N PRO A 241 -3.02 14.98 12.65
CA PRO A 241 -4.21 14.90 11.81
C PRO A 241 -4.89 16.27 11.67
N PRO A 242 -5.39 16.66 10.49
CA PRO A 242 -6.08 17.95 10.30
C PRO A 242 -7.25 18.17 11.26
N SER A 243 -7.90 17.10 11.71
CA SER A 243 -8.97 17.14 12.71
C SER A 243 -8.52 17.60 14.10
N TYR A 244 -7.20 17.61 14.39
CA TYR A 244 -6.63 18.14 15.64
C TYR A 244 -6.48 19.66 15.59
N ILE A 245 -6.41 20.25 14.38
CA ILE A 245 -6.47 21.72 14.21
C ILE A 245 -7.93 22.16 14.39
N PHE A 246 -8.84 21.64 13.56
CA PHE A 246 -10.28 21.68 13.78
C PHE A 246 -11.00 20.60 12.95
N LYS A 247 -12.15 20.13 13.43
CA LYS A 247 -12.94 19.07 12.77
C LYS A 247 -13.68 19.61 11.55
N ASP A 248 -13.91 18.79 10.54
CA ASP A 248 -14.63 19.17 9.29
C ASP A 248 -16.00 19.81 9.56
N LYS A 249 -16.74 19.34 10.57
CA LYS A 249 -18.04 19.90 10.95
C LYS A 249 -17.98 21.38 11.40
N HIS A 250 -16.81 21.90 11.72
CA HIS A 250 -16.65 23.30 12.13
C HIS A 250 -16.24 24.21 10.95
N LEU A 251 -15.90 23.64 9.77
CA LEU A 251 -15.49 24.43 8.62
C LEU A 251 -16.51 25.51 8.26
N ASN A 252 -17.77 25.11 8.04
CA ASN A 252 -18.83 26.04 7.68
C ASN A 252 -19.12 27.09 8.78
N LYS A 253 -18.99 26.72 10.06
CA LYS A 253 -19.18 27.67 11.17
C LYS A 253 -18.10 28.76 11.17
N ILE A 254 -16.84 28.38 10.93
CA ILE A 254 -15.73 29.34 10.86
C ILE A 254 -15.88 30.23 9.63
N LEU A 255 -16.26 29.67 8.48
CA LEU A 255 -16.50 30.46 7.27
C LEU A 255 -17.62 31.50 7.44
N ASN A 256 -18.74 31.08 8.01
CA ASN A 256 -19.84 31.98 8.29
C ASN A 256 -19.50 33.12 9.28
N PHE A 257 -18.58 32.83 10.22
CA PHE A 257 -18.07 33.86 11.14
C PHE A 257 -17.19 34.87 10.40
N LEU A 258 -16.25 34.39 9.60
CA LEU A 258 -15.35 35.25 8.82
C LEU A 258 -16.08 36.12 7.77
N ASP A 259 -17.15 35.60 7.17
CA ASP A 259 -17.95 36.35 6.21
C ASP A 259 -18.78 37.47 6.88
N LYS A 260 -19.20 37.27 8.13
CA LYS A 260 -19.93 38.32 8.91
C LYS A 260 -19.00 39.46 9.32
N GLU A 261 -17.81 39.17 9.82
CA GLU A 261 -16.83 40.21 10.19
C GLU A 261 -16.38 41.07 8.99
N GLN A 262 -16.31 40.49 7.78
CA GLN A 262 -15.98 41.24 6.55
C GLN A 262 -17.13 42.10 6.03
N SER A 263 -18.34 41.95 6.53
CA SER A 263 -19.51 42.74 6.13
C SER A 263 -19.81 43.90 7.09
N GLU A 264 -19.08 44.00 8.21
CA GLU A 264 -19.22 45.09 9.22
C GLU A 264 -18.14 46.18 9.09
N ASP A 265 -17.12 45.94 8.20
CA ASP A 265 -16.12 46.93 7.77
C ASP A 265 -16.50 47.54 6.38
#